data_46974c0b5c951134cc1644a8d6cbeb70
#
_entry.id   46974c0b5c951134cc1644a8d6cbeb70
#
_cell.length_a   1.000
_cell.length_b   1.000
_cell.length_c   1.000
_cell.angle_alpha   90.00
_cell.angle_beta   90.00
_cell.angle_gamma   90.00
#
_symmetry.space_group_name_H-M   'P 1'
#
loop_
_entity.id
_entity.type
_entity.pdbx_description
1 polymer ?
#
loop_
_entity_poly.entity_id
_entity_poly.type
_entity_poly.pdbx_seq_one_letter_code
_entity_poly.pdbx_strand_id
1 'polypeptide(L)'
;MFAFPTEIPTEIPTEKPAEKSAPLRSRELPVGLADRVRPTTPVAGRLLPVPAPLVPLFPDGALRRGTTTTVAGEPGHGATTLALALLAAVSQAGSWCAAVGLPDPGVVAAAELGIDLRRVVFVPHPGRGWAEAAGDLLPGVDVVLVRPPGRARGTVARHLAARVRDRQAALVVLVERVSDWPQGGDLALTVGDVEWQGIGQGHGHLQRRRAEVRVSGRRSAGRDAECTLWLPADSGVVAATAATAKGEDGSVGAGPDNGPKAA
;
A
#
# COMPACT_ATOMS: atom_id res chain seq x y z
N MET A 1 -50.14 -32.78 -14.38
CA MET A 1 -49.57 -33.66 -15.40
C MET A 1 -49.07 -32.75 -16.51
N PHE A 2 -47.84 -32.19 -16.31
CA PHE A 2 -47.19 -31.28 -17.27
C PHE A 2 -46.10 -32.04 -17.96
N ALA A 3 -46.27 -32.26 -19.27
CA ALA A 3 -45.26 -32.90 -20.10
C ALA A 3 -44.16 -31.89 -20.48
N PHE A 4 -42.91 -32.26 -20.23
CA PHE A 4 -41.75 -31.54 -20.76
C PHE A 4 -41.45 -32.06 -22.19
N PRO A 5 -41.17 -31.20 -23.14
CA PRO A 5 -40.70 -31.64 -24.45
C PRO A 5 -39.21 -32.02 -24.38
N THR A 6 -38.94 -33.25 -24.80
CA THR A 6 -37.62 -33.84 -24.97
C THR A 6 -37.18 -33.65 -26.41
N GLU A 7 -36.49 -32.59 -26.75
CA GLU A 7 -35.69 -32.50 -27.96
C GLU A 7 -34.52 -31.57 -27.72
N ILE A 8 -33.32 -32.18 -27.57
CA ILE A 8 -32.03 -31.49 -27.55
C ILE A 8 -31.55 -31.42 -29.00
N PRO A 9 -31.32 -30.24 -29.59
CA PRO A 9 -30.69 -30.17 -30.91
C PRO A 9 -29.20 -30.51 -30.80
N THR A 10 -28.81 -31.59 -31.44
CA THR A 10 -27.41 -32.03 -31.62
C THR A 10 -26.87 -31.37 -32.90
N GLU A 11 -26.50 -30.11 -32.84
CA GLU A 11 -25.61 -29.52 -33.83
C GLU A 11 -24.58 -28.67 -33.12
N ILE A 12 -23.37 -29.23 -32.99
CA ILE A 12 -22.17 -28.50 -32.58
C ILE A 12 -21.67 -27.71 -33.79
N PRO A 13 -21.63 -26.39 -33.77
CA PRO A 13 -21.03 -25.63 -34.86
C PRO A 13 -19.52 -25.91 -34.88
N THR A 14 -19.04 -26.39 -36.02
CA THR A 14 -17.63 -26.56 -36.33
C THR A 14 -16.94 -25.20 -36.24
N GLU A 15 -16.12 -25.01 -35.17
CA GLU A 15 -15.29 -23.84 -35.01
C GLU A 15 -14.33 -23.70 -36.18
N LYS A 16 -14.40 -22.58 -36.88
CA LYS A 16 -13.39 -22.17 -37.86
C LYS A 16 -12.06 -21.98 -37.13
N PRO A 17 -10.92 -22.39 -37.71
CA PRO A 17 -9.62 -22.18 -37.10
C PRO A 17 -9.37 -20.70 -36.86
N ALA A 18 -8.99 -20.38 -35.62
CA ALA A 18 -8.67 -19.03 -35.16
C ALA A 18 -7.64 -18.38 -36.09
N GLU A 19 -8.05 -17.29 -36.69
CA GLU A 19 -7.22 -16.37 -37.44
C GLU A 19 -6.11 -15.88 -36.51
N LYS A 20 -4.86 -16.05 -36.91
CA LYS A 20 -3.67 -15.62 -36.15
C LYS A 20 -3.83 -14.16 -35.75
N SER A 21 -4.01 -13.92 -34.47
CA SER A 21 -4.04 -12.59 -33.88
C SER A 21 -2.79 -11.82 -34.33
N ALA A 22 -2.98 -10.79 -35.14
CA ALA A 22 -1.93 -9.86 -35.48
C ALA A 22 -1.40 -9.21 -34.18
N PRO A 23 -0.09 -8.94 -34.08
CA PRO A 23 0.46 -8.29 -32.90
C PRO A 23 -0.26 -6.95 -32.70
N LEU A 24 -0.77 -6.72 -31.50
CA LEU A 24 -1.32 -5.44 -31.10
C LEU A 24 -0.26 -4.37 -31.37
N ARG A 25 -0.45 -3.62 -32.45
CA ARG A 25 0.34 -2.42 -32.71
C ARG A 25 0.15 -1.52 -31.50
N SER A 26 1.25 -1.14 -30.86
CA SER A 26 1.29 -0.11 -29.84
C SER A 26 0.50 1.09 -30.37
N ARG A 27 -0.70 1.26 -29.85
CA ARG A 27 -1.54 2.40 -30.20
C ARG A 27 -0.83 3.59 -29.58
N GLU A 28 -0.12 4.36 -30.38
CA GLU A 28 0.46 5.64 -29.96
C GLU A 28 -0.67 6.45 -29.34
N LEU A 29 -0.54 6.74 -28.05
CA LEU A 29 -1.46 7.63 -27.37
C LEU A 29 -1.41 8.99 -28.08
N PRO A 30 -2.55 9.66 -28.29
CA PRO A 30 -2.57 10.95 -28.98
C PRO A 30 -1.57 11.89 -28.34
N VAL A 31 -0.67 12.44 -29.16
CA VAL A 31 0.29 13.47 -28.78
C VAL A 31 -0.51 14.62 -28.12
N GLY A 32 -0.25 14.88 -26.83
CA GLY A 32 -0.96 15.90 -26.06
C GLY A 32 -1.85 15.37 -24.92
N LEU A 33 -2.10 14.05 -24.82
CA LEU A 33 -2.79 13.50 -23.65
C LEU A 33 -1.92 13.57 -22.39
N ALA A 34 -0.63 13.32 -22.54
CA ALA A 34 0.35 13.45 -21.45
C ALA A 34 0.47 14.91 -20.95
N ASP A 35 0.32 15.90 -21.82
CA ASP A 35 0.36 17.31 -21.43
C ASP A 35 -0.92 17.79 -20.76
N ARG A 36 -2.07 17.15 -21.03
CA ARG A 36 -3.35 17.46 -20.37
C ARG A 36 -3.48 16.82 -18.99
N VAL A 37 -2.68 15.79 -18.71
CA VAL A 37 -2.64 15.07 -17.42
C VAL A 37 -1.47 15.56 -16.56
N ARG A 38 -0.63 16.46 -17.04
CA ARG A 38 0.39 17.08 -16.18
C ARG A 38 -0.27 17.80 -15.02
N PRO A 39 0.01 17.38 -13.77
CA PRO A 39 -0.44 18.15 -12.63
C PRO A 39 0.14 19.56 -12.75
N THR A 40 -0.73 20.56 -12.82
CA THR A 40 -0.39 21.99 -12.79
C THR A 40 0.08 22.42 -11.40
N THR A 41 0.81 21.57 -10.71
CA THR A 41 1.37 21.92 -9.41
C THR A 41 2.74 22.55 -9.64
N PRO A 42 2.95 23.80 -9.21
CA PRO A 42 4.28 24.40 -9.21
C PRO A 42 5.23 23.48 -8.43
N VAL A 43 6.51 23.55 -8.72
CA VAL A 43 7.62 22.82 -8.08
C VAL A 43 7.73 23.09 -6.56
N ALA A 44 6.65 23.33 -5.88
CA ALA A 44 6.56 23.43 -4.43
C ALA A 44 6.55 22.01 -3.85
N GLY A 45 7.74 21.44 -3.70
CA GLY A 45 7.91 20.39 -2.74
C GLY A 45 8.20 19.01 -3.33
N ARG A 46 9.38 18.57 -3.04
CA ARG A 46 9.82 17.18 -3.16
C ARG A 46 9.07 16.23 -2.23
N LEU A 47 8.04 16.71 -1.54
CA LEU A 47 7.31 16.01 -0.48
C LEU A 47 5.84 15.90 -0.86
N LEU A 48 5.27 14.71 -0.62
CA LEU A 48 3.86 14.41 -0.79
C LEU A 48 3.25 14.11 0.58
N PRO A 49 2.02 14.55 0.86
CA PRO A 49 1.42 14.37 2.17
C PRO A 49 1.23 12.88 2.50
N VAL A 50 1.29 12.59 3.78
CA VAL A 50 0.90 11.30 4.35
C VAL A 50 -0.16 11.55 5.41
N PRO A 51 -1.01 10.56 5.76
CA PRO A 51 -1.95 10.69 6.85
C PRO A 51 -1.25 11.11 8.14
N ALA A 52 -1.87 11.99 8.92
CA ALA A 52 -1.27 12.54 10.14
C ALA A 52 -0.71 11.47 11.10
N PRO A 53 -1.38 10.32 11.33
CA PRO A 53 -0.83 9.26 12.16
C PRO A 53 0.45 8.60 11.62
N LEU A 54 0.72 8.74 10.34
CA LEU A 54 1.90 8.15 9.68
C LEU A 54 3.10 9.13 9.63
N VAL A 55 2.86 10.42 9.90
CA VAL A 55 3.92 11.45 9.88
C VAL A 55 5.17 11.05 10.66
N PRO A 56 5.08 10.49 11.88
CA PRO A 56 6.26 10.09 12.65
C PRO A 56 7.10 8.97 12.00
N LEU A 57 6.50 8.18 11.10
CA LEU A 57 7.16 7.08 10.41
C LEU A 57 8.03 7.55 9.24
N PHE A 58 7.87 8.78 8.80
CA PHE A 58 8.61 9.34 7.68
C PHE A 58 9.65 10.34 8.17
N PRO A 59 10.91 10.23 7.75
CA PRO A 59 11.98 11.14 8.19
C PRO A 59 11.69 12.62 7.93
N ASP A 60 11.05 12.89 6.79
CA ASP A 60 10.66 14.25 6.38
C ASP A 60 9.20 14.59 6.76
N GLY A 61 8.53 13.73 7.56
CA GLY A 61 7.10 13.85 7.87
C GLY A 61 6.18 13.65 6.66
N ALA A 62 6.72 13.19 5.54
CA ALA A 62 6.03 13.11 4.27
C ALA A 62 6.67 12.06 3.35
N LEU A 63 5.91 11.61 2.34
CA LEU A 63 6.42 10.72 1.29
C LEU A 63 7.25 11.54 0.29
N ARG A 64 8.51 11.14 0.12
CA ARG A 64 9.45 11.91 -0.71
C ARG A 64 9.37 11.49 -2.18
N ARG A 65 9.32 12.47 -3.07
CA ARG A 65 9.44 12.27 -4.52
C ARG A 65 10.83 11.75 -4.89
N GLY A 66 10.93 10.96 -5.93
CA GLY A 66 12.17 10.35 -6.37
C GLY A 66 12.64 9.19 -5.49
N THR A 67 11.80 8.69 -4.56
CA THR A 67 12.15 7.59 -3.67
C THR A 67 11.19 6.40 -3.78
N THR A 68 11.65 5.26 -3.30
CA THR A 68 10.88 4.03 -3.20
C THR A 68 10.62 3.72 -1.73
N THR A 69 9.34 3.61 -1.36
CA THR A 69 8.90 3.15 -0.04
C THR A 69 8.33 1.75 -0.16
N THR A 70 8.87 0.80 0.58
CA THR A 70 8.34 -0.56 0.64
C THR A 70 7.36 -0.66 1.81
N VAL A 71 6.20 -1.23 1.57
CA VAL A 71 5.21 -1.59 2.60
C VAL A 71 5.13 -3.10 2.63
N ALA A 72 5.54 -3.70 3.73
CA ALA A 72 5.62 -5.15 3.90
C ALA A 72 4.70 -5.62 5.02
N GLY A 73 4.12 -6.80 4.85
CA GLY A 73 3.33 -7.48 5.88
C GLY A 73 2.62 -8.68 5.31
N GLU A 74 2.40 -9.67 6.16
CA GLU A 74 1.68 -10.89 5.79
C GLU A 74 0.24 -10.60 5.34
N PRO A 75 -0.35 -11.46 4.50
CA PRO A 75 -1.75 -11.34 4.13
C PRO A 75 -2.66 -11.25 5.37
N GLY A 76 -3.59 -10.30 5.37
CA GLY A 76 -4.47 -10.07 6.52
C GLY A 76 -3.92 -9.11 7.58
N HIS A 77 -2.62 -8.78 7.62
CA HIS A 77 -2.03 -7.89 8.63
C HIS A 77 -2.24 -6.40 8.35
N GLY A 78 -2.68 -6.00 7.16
CA GLY A 78 -3.06 -4.61 6.88
C GLY A 78 -2.07 -3.83 6.05
N ALA A 79 -1.03 -4.46 5.52
CA ALA A 79 -0.09 -3.80 4.62
C ALA A 79 -0.80 -3.14 3.43
N THR A 80 -1.82 -3.79 2.84
CA THR A 80 -2.63 -3.20 1.75
C THR A 80 -3.37 -1.95 2.22
N THR A 81 -3.99 -1.99 3.40
CA THR A 81 -4.69 -0.84 3.98
C THR A 81 -3.73 0.32 4.23
N LEU A 82 -2.54 0.03 4.77
CA LEU A 82 -1.48 1.02 4.99
C LEU A 82 -1.01 1.65 3.68
N ALA A 83 -0.77 0.83 2.65
CA ALA A 83 -0.36 1.31 1.33
C ALA A 83 -1.44 2.19 0.67
N LEU A 84 -2.71 1.80 0.74
CA LEU A 84 -3.83 2.60 0.24
C LEU A 84 -4.04 3.90 1.03
N ALA A 85 -3.80 3.90 2.34
CA ALA A 85 -3.86 5.11 3.15
C ALA A 85 -2.82 6.17 2.73
N LEU A 86 -1.64 5.75 2.27
CA LEU A 86 -0.67 6.67 1.68
C LEU A 86 -1.22 7.34 0.42
N LEU A 87 -1.90 6.57 -0.46
CA LEU A 87 -2.54 7.12 -1.66
C LEU A 87 -3.69 8.07 -1.31
N ALA A 88 -4.41 7.80 -0.22
CA ALA A 88 -5.53 8.64 0.21
C ALA A 88 -5.09 10.09 0.44
N ALA A 89 -4.06 10.31 1.26
CA ALA A 89 -3.57 11.66 1.54
C ALA A 89 -3.07 12.38 0.27
N VAL A 90 -2.40 11.66 -0.61
CA VAL A 90 -1.86 12.22 -1.86
C VAL A 90 -2.99 12.58 -2.83
N SER A 91 -3.99 11.70 -3.01
CA SER A 91 -5.13 11.94 -3.91
C SER A 91 -6.02 13.09 -3.42
N GLN A 92 -6.25 13.19 -2.10
CA GLN A 92 -6.99 14.29 -1.49
C GLN A 92 -6.29 15.65 -1.67
N ALA A 93 -4.96 15.66 -1.70
CA ALA A 93 -4.18 16.86 -2.00
C ALA A 93 -4.22 17.26 -3.49
N GLY A 94 -5.01 16.55 -4.31
CA GLY A 94 -5.19 16.87 -5.72
C GLY A 94 -4.17 16.22 -6.66
N SER A 95 -3.27 15.39 -6.15
CA SER A 95 -2.26 14.69 -6.94
C SER A 95 -2.83 13.41 -7.58
N TRP A 96 -2.27 13.02 -8.73
CA TRP A 96 -2.64 11.79 -9.39
C TRP A 96 -1.87 10.60 -8.83
N CYS A 97 -2.58 9.49 -8.66
CA CYS A 97 -2.03 8.23 -8.17
C CYS A 97 -2.33 7.10 -9.15
N ALA A 98 -1.54 6.04 -9.09
CA ALA A 98 -1.84 4.79 -9.78
C ALA A 98 -1.62 3.60 -8.85
N ALA A 99 -2.42 2.55 -9.02
CA ALA A 99 -2.28 1.28 -8.31
C ALA A 99 -2.22 0.14 -9.32
N VAL A 100 -1.10 -0.60 -9.32
CA VAL A 100 -0.77 -1.63 -10.31
C VAL A 100 -0.59 -2.98 -9.62
N GLY A 101 -1.28 -4.01 -10.11
CA GLY A 101 -1.14 -5.37 -9.61
C GLY A 101 -1.93 -5.67 -8.34
N LEU A 102 -2.95 -4.87 -8.03
CA LEU A 102 -3.93 -5.16 -6.99
C LEU A 102 -5.17 -5.75 -7.68
N PRO A 103 -5.38 -7.07 -7.68
CA PRO A 103 -6.46 -7.71 -8.43
C PRO A 103 -7.84 -7.31 -7.94
N ASP A 104 -7.99 -7.18 -6.62
CA ASP A 104 -9.22 -6.76 -5.96
C ASP A 104 -8.92 -5.58 -5.04
N PRO A 105 -8.80 -4.36 -5.60
CA PRO A 105 -8.38 -3.20 -4.81
C PRO A 105 -9.39 -2.79 -3.73
N GLY A 106 -10.59 -3.42 -3.69
CA GLY A 106 -11.63 -3.04 -2.76
C GLY A 106 -11.99 -1.56 -2.95
N VAL A 107 -12.52 -1.19 -4.12
CA VAL A 107 -12.74 0.22 -4.47
C VAL A 107 -13.60 0.96 -3.43
N VAL A 108 -14.58 0.27 -2.84
CA VAL A 108 -15.39 0.83 -1.74
C VAL A 108 -14.51 1.07 -0.51
N ALA A 109 -13.72 0.09 -0.10
CA ALA A 109 -12.80 0.23 1.03
C ALA A 109 -11.73 1.31 0.77
N ALA A 110 -11.28 1.45 -0.48
CA ALA A 110 -10.38 2.53 -0.87
C ALA A 110 -11.02 3.91 -0.71
N ALA A 111 -12.31 4.05 -1.09
CA ALA A 111 -13.07 5.28 -0.89
C ALA A 111 -13.30 5.56 0.60
N GLU A 112 -13.61 4.55 1.40
CA GLU A 112 -13.76 4.65 2.86
C GLU A 112 -12.45 5.07 3.55
N LEU A 113 -11.30 4.64 3.02
CA LEU A 113 -9.98 5.11 3.46
C LEU A 113 -9.71 6.57 3.05
N GLY A 114 -10.60 7.19 2.27
CA GLY A 114 -10.49 8.57 1.84
C GLY A 114 -9.77 8.77 0.51
N ILE A 115 -9.59 7.74 -0.31
CA ILE A 115 -9.01 7.90 -1.64
C ILE A 115 -9.99 8.68 -2.55
N ASP A 116 -9.53 9.77 -3.15
CA ASP A 116 -10.29 10.41 -4.24
C ASP A 116 -10.18 9.55 -5.51
N LEU A 117 -11.19 8.72 -5.74
CA LEU A 117 -11.24 7.80 -6.87
C LEU A 117 -11.15 8.48 -8.24
N ARG A 118 -11.43 9.78 -8.34
CA ARG A 118 -11.29 10.54 -9.58
C ARG A 118 -9.84 10.82 -9.95
N ARG A 119 -8.91 10.58 -9.00
CA ARG A 119 -7.48 10.83 -9.13
C ARG A 119 -6.63 9.58 -9.00
N VAL A 120 -7.24 8.40 -9.10
CA VAL A 120 -6.51 7.13 -9.02
C VAL A 120 -6.80 6.27 -10.24
N VAL A 121 -5.74 5.81 -10.89
CA VAL A 121 -5.80 4.84 -11.97
C VAL A 121 -5.52 3.45 -11.41
N PHE A 122 -6.43 2.50 -11.62
CA PHE A 122 -6.23 1.10 -11.24
C PHE A 122 -5.87 0.26 -12.46
N VAL A 123 -4.80 -0.53 -12.33
CA VAL A 123 -4.38 -1.57 -13.28
C VAL A 123 -4.34 -2.90 -12.52
N PRO A 124 -5.50 -3.56 -12.33
CA PRO A 124 -5.61 -4.68 -11.40
C PRO A 124 -4.84 -5.92 -11.84
N HIS A 125 -4.83 -6.23 -13.15
CA HIS A 125 -4.27 -7.48 -13.69
C HIS A 125 -3.19 -7.24 -14.75
N PRO A 126 -2.04 -6.61 -14.42
CA PRO A 126 -0.99 -6.34 -15.39
C PRO A 126 -0.20 -7.59 -15.80
N GLY A 127 -0.38 -8.72 -15.11
CA GLY A 127 0.33 -9.95 -15.36
C GLY A 127 1.85 -9.79 -15.29
N ARG A 128 2.57 -10.35 -16.25
CA ARG A 128 4.04 -10.26 -16.33
C ARG A 128 4.53 -8.85 -16.68
N GLY A 129 3.68 -8.01 -17.29
CA GLY A 129 3.98 -6.63 -17.68
C GLY A 129 3.85 -5.61 -16.53
N TRP A 130 3.70 -6.03 -15.29
CA TRP A 130 3.46 -5.15 -14.15
C TRP A 130 4.50 -4.03 -14.00
N ALA A 131 5.76 -4.35 -14.22
CA ALA A 131 6.86 -3.38 -14.07
C ALA A 131 6.88 -2.35 -15.22
N GLU A 132 6.53 -2.78 -16.43
CA GLU A 132 6.38 -1.92 -17.60
C GLU A 132 5.18 -0.99 -17.40
N ALA A 133 4.01 -1.53 -17.04
CA ALA A 133 2.83 -0.75 -16.72
C ALA A 133 3.09 0.29 -15.61
N ALA A 134 3.76 -0.11 -14.51
CA ALA A 134 4.15 0.83 -13.47
C ALA A 134 5.07 1.93 -13.98
N GLY A 135 6.06 1.55 -14.80
CA GLY A 135 7.00 2.50 -15.41
C GLY A 135 6.34 3.49 -16.36
N ASP A 136 5.36 3.06 -17.13
CA ASP A 136 4.67 3.91 -18.14
C ASP A 136 3.68 4.89 -17.50
N LEU A 137 3.21 4.60 -16.28
CA LEU A 137 2.37 5.51 -15.51
C LEU A 137 3.17 6.63 -14.82
N LEU A 138 4.45 6.40 -14.48
CA LEU A 138 5.28 7.38 -13.76
C LEU A 138 5.32 8.79 -14.36
N PRO A 139 5.28 9.00 -15.70
CA PRO A 139 5.28 10.35 -16.26
C PRO A 139 4.00 11.16 -15.99
N GLY A 140 2.88 10.48 -15.72
CA GLY A 140 1.55 11.10 -15.58
C GLY A 140 1.02 11.15 -14.15
N VAL A 141 1.72 10.55 -13.18
CA VAL A 141 1.23 10.46 -11.80
C VAL A 141 2.32 10.83 -10.78
N ASP A 142 1.88 11.25 -9.61
CA ASP A 142 2.78 11.63 -8.52
C ASP A 142 3.22 10.42 -7.69
N VAL A 143 2.33 9.43 -7.55
CA VAL A 143 2.59 8.18 -6.82
C VAL A 143 2.12 6.97 -7.61
N VAL A 144 2.98 5.97 -7.69
CA VAL A 144 2.61 4.63 -8.17
C VAL A 144 2.71 3.65 -7.01
N LEU A 145 1.59 3.03 -6.65
CA LEU A 145 1.57 1.85 -5.81
C LEU A 145 1.68 0.61 -6.70
N VAL A 146 2.62 -0.27 -6.43
CA VAL A 146 2.78 -1.50 -7.17
C VAL A 146 2.79 -2.72 -6.24
N ARG A 147 2.06 -3.76 -6.60
CA ARG A 147 2.16 -5.09 -5.98
C ARG A 147 2.72 -6.05 -7.02
N PRO A 148 4.01 -6.39 -6.94
CA PRO A 148 4.60 -7.42 -7.79
C PRO A 148 3.91 -8.78 -7.56
N PRO A 149 3.79 -9.64 -8.58
CA PRO A 149 3.19 -10.99 -8.44
C PRO A 149 4.07 -11.96 -7.63
N GLY A 150 5.19 -11.50 -7.11
CA GLY A 150 6.16 -12.24 -6.32
C GLY A 150 7.43 -11.42 -6.14
N ARG A 151 8.52 -12.10 -5.76
CA ARG A 151 9.81 -11.44 -5.56
C ARG A 151 10.29 -10.75 -6.84
N ALA A 152 10.54 -9.44 -6.75
CA ALA A 152 11.03 -8.67 -7.88
C ALA A 152 12.51 -9.00 -8.19
N ARG A 153 12.89 -8.95 -9.48
CA ARG A 153 14.30 -9.08 -9.88
C ARG A 153 15.03 -7.77 -9.61
N GLY A 154 16.29 -7.86 -9.17
CA GLY A 154 17.12 -6.68 -8.86
C GLY A 154 17.29 -5.70 -10.04
N THR A 155 17.30 -6.20 -11.28
CA THR A 155 17.34 -5.38 -12.50
C THR A 155 16.07 -4.55 -12.66
N VAL A 156 14.90 -5.15 -12.43
CA VAL A 156 13.59 -4.48 -12.50
C VAL A 156 13.47 -3.40 -11.43
N ALA A 157 13.84 -3.72 -10.19
CA ALA A 157 13.80 -2.77 -9.09
C ALA A 157 14.70 -1.55 -9.35
N ARG A 158 15.93 -1.77 -9.83
CA ARG A 158 16.86 -0.68 -10.19
C ARG A 158 16.32 0.18 -11.33
N HIS A 159 15.76 -0.44 -12.37
CA HIS A 159 15.18 0.28 -13.50
C HIS A 159 14.01 1.17 -13.07
N LEU A 160 13.07 0.62 -12.30
CA LEU A 160 11.95 1.41 -11.76
C LEU A 160 12.45 2.53 -10.84
N ALA A 161 13.40 2.26 -9.93
CA ALA A 161 13.96 3.27 -9.06
C ALA A 161 14.67 4.41 -9.82
N ALA A 162 15.32 4.12 -10.96
CA ALA A 162 15.87 5.14 -11.84
C ALA A 162 14.76 6.00 -12.45
N ARG A 163 13.74 5.39 -13.05
CA ARG A 163 12.59 6.13 -13.63
C ARG A 163 11.85 6.99 -12.59
N VAL A 164 11.69 6.47 -11.36
CA VAL A 164 11.09 7.21 -10.24
C VAL A 164 11.87 8.48 -9.93
N ARG A 165 13.20 8.39 -9.87
CA ARG A 165 14.07 9.57 -9.67
C ARG A 165 13.99 10.56 -10.83
N ASP A 166 14.06 10.06 -12.06
CA ASP A 166 14.04 10.90 -13.25
C ASP A 166 12.71 11.64 -13.41
N ARG A 167 11.59 10.99 -13.06
CA ARG A 167 10.24 11.56 -13.15
C ARG A 167 9.81 12.32 -11.91
N GLN A 168 10.60 12.28 -10.82
CA GLN A 168 10.26 12.91 -9.56
C GLN A 168 8.87 12.45 -9.03
N ALA A 169 8.49 11.21 -9.31
CA ALA A 169 7.34 10.54 -8.73
C ALA A 169 7.76 9.78 -7.46
N ALA A 170 6.84 9.27 -6.69
CA ALA A 170 7.11 8.33 -5.60
C ALA A 170 6.64 6.92 -5.97
N LEU A 171 7.39 5.91 -5.57
CA LEU A 171 7.00 4.51 -5.74
C LEU A 171 6.72 3.89 -4.37
N VAL A 172 5.52 3.36 -4.21
CA VAL A 172 5.14 2.54 -3.06
C VAL A 172 5.09 1.09 -3.53
N VAL A 173 5.81 0.20 -2.86
CA VAL A 173 5.87 -1.21 -3.23
C VAL A 173 5.25 -2.04 -2.14
N LEU A 174 4.16 -2.73 -2.44
CA LEU A 174 3.46 -3.62 -1.53
C LEU A 174 3.97 -5.06 -1.72
N VAL A 175 4.53 -5.64 -0.67
CA VAL A 175 5.10 -7.00 -0.65
C VAL A 175 4.75 -7.73 0.65
N GLU A 176 4.97 -9.03 0.70
CA GLU A 176 4.80 -9.79 1.94
C GLU A 176 6.00 -9.60 2.87
N ARG A 177 7.19 -9.59 2.33
CA ARG A 177 8.44 -9.38 3.07
C ARG A 177 9.29 -8.31 2.40
N VAL A 178 9.99 -7.52 3.20
CA VAL A 178 10.91 -6.49 2.68
C VAL A 178 11.95 -7.07 1.72
N SER A 179 12.38 -8.33 1.95
CA SER A 179 13.33 -9.04 1.08
C SER A 179 12.79 -9.36 -0.32
N ASP A 180 11.46 -9.30 -0.53
CA ASP A 180 10.84 -9.55 -1.83
C ASP A 180 11.03 -8.35 -2.79
N TRP A 181 11.36 -7.18 -2.23
CA TRP A 181 11.86 -6.05 -3.01
C TRP A 181 13.36 -5.88 -2.82
N PRO A 182 14.16 -6.05 -3.86
CA PRO A 182 15.62 -5.93 -3.77
C PRO A 182 16.05 -4.58 -3.20
N GLN A 183 16.98 -4.60 -2.26
CA GLN A 183 17.50 -3.43 -1.53
C GLN A 183 16.48 -2.78 -0.56
N GLY A 184 15.30 -3.37 -0.33
CA GLY A 184 14.30 -2.89 0.64
C GLY A 184 13.70 -1.50 0.36
N GLY A 185 14.04 -0.88 -0.78
CA GLY A 185 13.68 0.51 -1.07
C GLY A 185 14.57 1.53 -0.32
N ASP A 186 14.13 2.78 -0.31
CA ASP A 186 14.77 3.86 0.45
C ASP A 186 14.26 3.89 1.89
N LEU A 187 12.98 3.58 2.08
CA LEU A 187 12.28 3.42 3.34
C LEU A 187 11.47 2.11 3.29
N ALA A 188 11.39 1.39 4.39
CA ALA A 188 10.54 0.22 4.52
C ALA A 188 9.65 0.36 5.76
N LEU A 189 8.35 0.19 5.55
CA LEU A 189 7.33 0.10 6.59
C LEU A 189 6.94 -1.38 6.71
N THR A 190 7.18 -1.98 7.85
CA THR A 190 6.80 -3.38 8.10
C THR A 190 5.65 -3.43 9.07
N VAL A 191 4.54 -4.02 8.64
CA VAL A 191 3.40 -4.32 9.51
C VAL A 191 3.67 -5.64 10.21
N GLY A 192 3.84 -5.57 11.52
CA GLY A 192 4.12 -6.72 12.39
C GLY A 192 2.86 -7.32 12.97
N ASP A 193 2.88 -7.50 14.28
CA ASP A 193 1.80 -8.12 15.03
C ASP A 193 0.49 -7.35 14.89
N VAL A 194 -0.61 -8.10 14.76
CA VAL A 194 -1.96 -7.55 14.63
C VAL A 194 -2.90 -8.17 15.63
N GLU A 195 -3.73 -7.31 16.21
CA GLU A 195 -4.80 -7.70 17.12
C GLU A 195 -6.13 -7.23 16.54
N TRP A 196 -7.03 -8.18 16.28
CA TRP A 196 -8.35 -7.88 15.76
C TRP A 196 -9.35 -7.58 16.87
N GLN A 197 -10.20 -6.58 16.64
CA GLN A 197 -11.31 -6.23 17.52
C GLN A 197 -12.66 -6.37 16.79
N GLY A 198 -13.72 -6.57 17.57
CA GLY A 198 -15.10 -6.69 17.07
C GLY A 198 -15.70 -8.10 17.16
N ILE A 199 -14.92 -9.11 17.56
CA ILE A 199 -15.45 -10.45 17.86
C ILE A 199 -15.65 -10.55 19.39
N GLY A 200 -16.90 -10.74 19.81
CA GLY A 200 -17.24 -11.09 21.19
C GLY A 200 -17.18 -12.61 21.42
N GLN A 201 -17.80 -13.08 22.49
CA GLN A 201 -17.85 -14.51 22.82
C GLN A 201 -18.68 -15.29 21.79
N GLY A 202 -18.05 -15.68 20.67
CA GLY A 202 -18.66 -16.53 19.64
C GLY A 202 -19.59 -15.82 18.65
N HIS A 203 -19.75 -14.50 18.72
CA HIS A 203 -20.56 -13.71 17.79
C HIS A 203 -19.94 -12.31 17.58
N GLY A 204 -20.31 -11.66 16.47
CA GLY A 204 -19.75 -10.37 16.03
C GLY A 204 -19.01 -10.51 14.71
N HIS A 205 -18.46 -9.42 14.24
CA HIS A 205 -17.63 -9.37 13.02
C HIS A 205 -16.40 -8.52 13.28
N LEU A 206 -15.34 -8.82 12.56
CA LEU A 206 -14.10 -8.06 12.61
C LEU A 206 -14.36 -6.62 12.12
N GLN A 207 -14.15 -5.65 12.99
CA GLN A 207 -14.39 -4.24 12.72
C GLN A 207 -13.11 -3.50 12.42
N ARG A 208 -12.11 -3.68 13.27
CA ARG A 208 -10.82 -3.00 13.17
C ARG A 208 -9.70 -3.88 13.69
N ARG A 209 -8.49 -3.58 13.28
CA ARG A 209 -7.29 -4.22 13.82
C ARG A 209 -6.31 -3.19 14.31
N ARG A 210 -5.71 -3.50 15.43
CA ARG A 210 -4.54 -2.81 15.94
C ARG A 210 -3.32 -3.45 15.31
N ALA A 211 -2.45 -2.67 14.68
CA ALA A 211 -1.26 -3.16 14.01
C ALA A 211 -0.04 -2.36 14.46
N GLU A 212 1.05 -3.06 14.67
CA GLU A 212 2.36 -2.46 14.91
C GLU A 212 3.06 -2.21 13.59
N VAL A 213 3.55 -1.01 13.35
CA VAL A 213 4.28 -0.65 12.14
C VAL A 213 5.66 -0.17 12.51
N ARG A 214 6.67 -0.86 12.00
CA ARG A 214 8.10 -0.53 12.17
C ARG A 214 8.67 0.07 10.91
N VAL A 215 9.57 1.03 11.10
CA VAL A 215 10.30 1.68 10.02
C VAL A 215 11.73 1.16 9.98
N SER A 216 12.22 0.90 8.78
CA SER A 216 13.60 0.57 8.53
C SER A 216 14.04 1.13 7.17
N GLY A 217 15.31 0.98 6.82
CA GLY A 217 15.83 1.37 5.50
C GLY A 217 16.91 2.43 5.56
N ARG A 218 17.50 2.72 4.43
CA ARG A 218 18.65 3.64 4.32
C ARG A 218 18.33 5.07 4.73
N ARG A 219 17.08 5.46 4.61
CA ARG A 219 16.61 6.82 4.95
C ARG A 219 15.96 6.91 6.33
N SER A 220 15.87 5.81 7.07
CA SER A 220 15.38 5.86 8.46
C SER A 220 16.33 6.64 9.39
N ALA A 221 17.53 6.98 8.91
CA ALA A 221 18.57 7.71 9.67
C ALA A 221 18.93 7.04 11.01
N GLY A 222 18.85 5.71 11.07
CA GLY A 222 19.07 4.95 12.31
C GLY A 222 17.94 5.07 13.33
N ARG A 223 16.82 5.67 12.96
CA ARG A 223 15.61 5.69 13.79
C ARG A 223 14.84 4.40 13.56
N ASP A 224 14.83 3.55 14.56
CA ASP A 224 13.85 2.47 14.66
C ASP A 224 12.54 3.08 15.15
N ALA A 225 11.86 3.83 14.27
CA ALA A 225 10.56 4.37 14.60
C ALA A 225 9.52 3.25 14.50
N GLU A 226 8.74 3.13 15.54
CA GLU A 226 7.66 2.18 15.65
C GLU A 226 6.40 2.93 16.10
N CYS A 227 5.26 2.56 15.53
CA CYS A 227 3.99 3.08 16.01
C CYS A 227 2.91 1.99 15.92
N THR A 228 1.93 2.12 16.79
CA THR A 228 0.72 1.28 16.76
C THR A 228 -0.39 2.07 16.07
N LEU A 229 -1.02 1.45 15.09
CA LEU A 229 -2.06 2.05 14.26
C LEU A 229 -3.34 1.19 14.30
N TRP A 230 -4.48 1.83 14.10
CA TRP A 230 -5.73 1.17 13.72
C TRP A 230 -5.80 1.09 12.18
N LEU A 231 -6.00 -0.09 11.61
CA LEU A 231 -5.98 -0.38 10.18
C LEU A 231 -7.16 -1.30 9.76
N PRO A 232 -8.32 -0.80 9.32
CA PRO A 232 -8.73 0.60 9.30
C PRO A 232 -9.09 1.13 10.70
N ALA A 233 -9.24 2.45 10.84
CA ALA A 233 -9.88 3.08 12.00
C ALA A 233 -11.41 3.15 11.79
N ASP A 234 -12.15 3.51 12.85
CA ASP A 234 -13.63 3.62 12.80
C ASP A 234 -14.13 4.65 11.76
N SER A 235 -13.28 5.61 11.41
CA SER A 235 -13.56 6.64 10.39
C SER A 235 -13.07 6.26 8.99
N GLY A 236 -12.63 5.03 8.77
CA GLY A 236 -11.96 4.61 7.54
C GLY A 236 -10.53 5.13 7.38
N VAL A 237 -10.10 6.02 8.23
CA VAL A 237 -8.76 6.64 8.22
C VAL A 237 -7.85 5.98 9.25
N VAL A 238 -6.57 5.82 8.91
CA VAL A 238 -5.53 5.29 9.81
C VAL A 238 -5.33 6.26 10.97
N ALA A 239 -5.50 5.79 12.20
CA ALA A 239 -5.30 6.57 13.41
C ALA A 239 -4.21 5.96 14.30
N ALA A 240 -3.33 6.79 14.85
CA ALA A 240 -2.34 6.36 15.82
C ALA A 240 -3.03 6.00 17.14
N THR A 241 -2.71 4.84 17.69
CA THR A 241 -2.98 4.55 19.09
C THR A 241 -1.90 5.24 19.91
N ALA A 242 -2.26 5.90 21.01
CA ALA A 242 -1.28 6.48 21.92
C ALA A 242 -0.24 5.40 22.26
N ALA A 243 1.03 5.70 21.99
CA ALA A 243 2.12 4.82 22.36
C ALA A 243 2.03 4.61 23.88
N THR A 244 1.79 3.39 24.30
CA THR A 244 2.04 3.02 25.69
C THR A 244 3.55 3.14 25.84
N ALA A 245 4.00 4.23 26.45
CA ALA A 245 5.38 4.38 26.88
C ALA A 245 5.70 3.09 27.64
N LYS A 246 6.69 2.34 27.16
CA LYS A 246 7.21 1.16 27.84
C LYS A 246 7.75 1.71 29.15
N GLY A 247 6.98 1.52 30.23
CA GLY A 247 7.30 2.04 31.55
C GLY A 247 8.70 1.59 31.92
N GLU A 248 9.53 2.54 32.24
CA GLU A 248 10.70 2.30 33.07
C GLU A 248 10.22 1.55 34.29
N ASP A 249 10.69 0.32 34.40
CA ASP A 249 10.52 -0.51 35.58
C ASP A 249 11.28 0.14 36.72
N GLY A 250 10.56 1.00 37.43
CA GLY A 250 11.05 1.64 38.63
C GLY A 250 11.21 0.57 39.71
N SER A 251 12.42 0.09 39.89
CA SER A 251 12.81 -0.71 41.03
C SER A 251 12.52 0.09 42.31
N VAL A 252 11.39 -0.21 42.93
CA VAL A 252 11.08 0.25 44.28
C VAL A 252 12.02 -0.49 45.21
N GLY A 253 13.03 0.20 45.72
CA GLY A 253 13.94 -0.27 46.71
C GLY A 253 13.20 -0.71 47.98
N ALA A 254 13.49 -1.92 48.39
CA ALA A 254 13.09 -2.44 49.68
C ALA A 254 13.66 -1.57 50.79
N GLY A 255 12.79 -0.88 51.50
CA GLY A 255 13.14 -0.18 52.74
C GLY A 255 13.43 -1.21 53.85
N PRO A 256 14.31 -0.87 54.80
CA PRO A 256 14.69 -1.81 55.84
C PRO A 256 13.56 -1.98 56.87
N ASP A 257 13.26 -3.26 57.09
CA ASP A 257 12.41 -3.76 58.16
C ASP A 257 12.99 -3.40 59.54
N ASN A 258 12.27 -2.55 60.28
CA ASN A 258 12.60 -2.16 61.65
C ASN A 258 11.53 -2.75 62.60
N GLY A 259 11.63 -4.03 62.88
CA GLY A 259 10.79 -4.73 63.84
C GLY A 259 11.14 -4.32 65.30
N PRO A 260 10.14 -4.11 66.18
CA PRO A 260 10.37 -3.73 67.56
C PRO A 260 10.85 -4.91 68.40
N LYS A 261 11.94 -4.74 69.17
CA LYS A 261 12.33 -5.54 70.30
C LYS A 261 11.29 -5.36 71.43
N ALA A 262 10.62 -6.42 71.82
CA ALA A 262 9.93 -6.53 73.07
C ALA A 262 10.84 -7.18 74.14
N ALA A 263 10.81 -6.60 75.30
CA ALA A 263 11.48 -7.03 76.52
C ALA A 263 10.96 -8.34 77.08
#